data_2dc1ba0c1b396b82d09bd6339a952243
#
_entry.id   2dc1ba0c1b396b82d09bd6339a952243
#
_cell.length_a   1.000
_cell.length_b   1.000
_cell.length_c   1.000
_cell.angle_alpha   90.00
_cell.angle_beta   90.00
_cell.angle_gamma   90.00
#
_symmetry.space_group_name_H-M   'P 1'
#
loop_
_entity.id
_entity.type
_entity.pdbx_description
1 polymer ?
#
loop_
_entity_poly.entity_id
_entity_poly.type
_entity_poly.pdbx_seq_one_letter_code
_entity_poly.pdbx_strand_id
1 'polypeptide(L)'
;GKGTKTMEFRDKPMENLIRLQEKDICKNARALLLDGESIVGAYKTVRDQVIFTTHRIIMVDMQGVTGTRQQIFVLPYRKVLHFGIQTAGFGDPVQASQLTVCFADAHEAKFGFIGQQELFAVANAISRCIL
;
A
#
# COMPACT_ATOMS: atom_id res chain seq x y z
N GLY A 1 -18.19 20.53 19.14
CA GLY A 1 -18.21 20.73 18.68
C GLY A 1 -17.05 20.08 18.43
N LYS A 2 -17.28 19.27 18.09
CA LYS A 2 -16.22 18.65 17.73
C LYS A 2 -15.88 19.07 16.42
N GLY A 3 -14.87 19.58 16.13
CA GLY A 3 -14.37 19.87 14.83
C GLY A 3 -14.37 18.62 13.98
N THR A 4 -14.28 18.79 12.72
CA THR A 4 -14.14 17.69 11.79
C THR A 4 -12.79 17.02 12.04
N LYS A 5 -12.82 15.74 12.29
CA LYS A 5 -11.61 15.00 12.52
C LYS A 5 -10.86 14.83 11.21
N THR A 6 -9.60 15.18 11.18
CA THR A 6 -8.78 14.97 10.00
C THR A 6 -8.48 13.48 9.84
N MET A 7 -8.66 12.98 8.63
CA MET A 7 -8.39 11.58 8.34
C MET A 7 -6.89 11.33 8.43
N GLU A 8 -6.51 10.28 9.16
CA GLU A 8 -5.12 9.87 9.26
C GLU A 8 -4.62 9.36 7.91
N PHE A 9 -3.34 9.53 7.64
CA PHE A 9 -2.74 9.09 6.38
C PHE A 9 -3.04 7.61 6.11
N ARG A 10 -2.91 6.76 7.12
CA ARG A 10 -3.13 5.31 6.94
C ARG A 10 -4.55 4.97 6.52
N ASP A 11 -5.50 5.87 6.79
CA ASP A 11 -6.92 5.64 6.50
C ASP A 11 -7.33 6.22 5.14
N LYS A 12 -6.46 7.01 4.52
CA LYS A 12 -6.77 7.62 3.24
C LYS A 12 -6.50 6.64 2.11
N PRO A 13 -7.38 6.56 1.11
CA PRO A 13 -7.06 5.79 -0.08
C PRO A 13 -5.83 6.35 -0.76
N MET A 14 -4.97 5.49 -1.26
CA MET A 14 -3.87 5.89 -2.12
C MET A 14 -4.28 5.67 -3.56
N GLU A 15 -4.36 6.75 -4.32
CA GLU A 15 -4.87 6.70 -5.68
C GLU A 15 -3.76 6.97 -6.68
N ASN A 16 -3.97 6.51 -7.91
CA ASN A 16 -3.07 6.77 -9.02
C ASN A 16 -1.66 6.24 -8.77
N LEU A 17 -1.58 5.09 -8.12
CA LEU A 17 -0.31 4.46 -7.81
C LEU A 17 0.32 3.92 -9.09
N ILE A 18 1.60 4.18 -9.27
CA ILE A 18 2.42 3.64 -10.35
C ILE A 18 3.60 2.89 -9.74
N ARG A 19 4.22 2.04 -10.55
CA ARG A 19 5.32 1.23 -10.06
C ARG A 19 6.49 2.10 -9.59
N LEU A 20 7.01 1.76 -8.42
CA LEU A 20 8.19 2.38 -7.85
C LEU A 20 9.41 1.50 -8.16
N GLN A 21 10.43 2.12 -8.72
CA GLN A 21 11.65 1.39 -9.03
C GLN A 21 12.39 1.06 -7.75
N GLU A 22 13.07 -0.07 -7.76
CA GLU A 22 13.75 -0.58 -6.57
C GLU A 22 14.74 0.43 -5.99
N LYS A 23 15.48 1.11 -6.85
CA LYS A 23 16.47 2.11 -6.40
C LYS A 23 15.85 3.30 -5.68
N ASP A 24 14.55 3.55 -5.91
CA ASP A 24 13.86 4.72 -5.35
C ASP A 24 13.06 4.39 -4.10
N ILE A 25 13.07 3.15 -3.66
CA ILE A 25 12.35 2.75 -2.45
C ILE A 25 12.97 3.44 -1.24
N CYS A 26 12.10 3.99 -0.39
CA CYS A 26 12.49 4.69 0.83
C CYS A 26 13.45 3.83 1.66
N LYS A 27 14.60 4.41 2.03
CA LYS A 27 15.62 3.69 2.81
C LYS A 27 15.09 3.27 4.17
N ASN A 28 14.26 4.10 4.78
CA ASN A 28 13.69 3.77 6.08
C ASN A 28 12.73 2.59 5.99
N ALA A 29 12.00 2.46 4.87
CA ALA A 29 11.15 1.30 4.66
C ALA A 29 11.98 0.03 4.51
N ARG A 30 13.09 0.11 3.77
CA ARG A 30 13.98 -1.05 3.62
C ARG A 30 14.58 -1.45 4.97
N ALA A 31 14.88 -0.48 5.81
CA ALA A 31 15.48 -0.74 7.11
C ALA A 31 14.55 -1.52 8.04
N LEU A 32 13.24 -1.50 7.77
CA LEU A 32 12.26 -2.24 8.57
C LEU A 32 12.20 -3.72 8.22
N LEU A 33 12.72 -4.12 7.06
CA LEU A 33 12.60 -5.49 6.61
C LEU A 33 13.33 -6.44 7.55
N LEU A 34 12.65 -7.52 7.90
CA LEU A 34 13.23 -8.57 8.74
C LEU A 34 13.96 -9.60 7.88
N ASP A 35 14.78 -10.42 8.52
CA ASP A 35 15.41 -11.53 7.82
C ASP A 35 14.33 -12.46 7.24
N GLY A 36 14.47 -12.79 5.98
CA GLY A 36 13.50 -13.63 5.29
C GLY A 36 12.30 -12.91 4.75
N GLU A 37 12.17 -11.61 5.02
CA GLU A 37 11.10 -10.79 4.45
C GLU A 37 11.58 -10.16 3.14
N SER A 38 10.76 -10.28 2.10
CA SER A 38 11.08 -9.73 0.77
C SER A 38 10.01 -8.77 0.31
N ILE A 39 10.39 -7.87 -0.58
CA ILE A 39 9.45 -6.95 -1.22
C ILE A 39 8.78 -7.68 -2.37
N VAL A 40 7.45 -7.67 -2.37
CA VAL A 40 6.64 -8.29 -3.40
C VAL A 40 6.24 -7.25 -4.46
N GLY A 41 5.97 -6.03 -4.03
CA GLY A 41 5.62 -4.96 -4.94
C GLY A 41 5.83 -3.61 -4.26
N ALA A 42 6.16 -2.59 -5.03
CA ALA A 42 6.35 -1.25 -4.52
C ALA A 42 5.75 -0.26 -5.50
N TYR A 43 5.04 0.74 -4.98
CA TYR A 43 4.30 1.70 -5.79
C TYR A 43 4.41 3.09 -5.17
N LYS A 44 4.15 4.09 -5.99
CA LYS A 44 4.25 5.48 -5.53
C LYS A 44 3.12 6.33 -6.08
N THR A 45 2.83 7.40 -5.36
CA THR A 45 2.09 8.55 -5.85
C THR A 45 3.11 9.64 -6.17
N VAL A 46 2.65 10.87 -6.37
CA VAL A 46 3.57 12.00 -6.58
C VAL A 46 4.53 12.15 -5.39
N ARG A 47 4.05 11.90 -4.17
CA ARG A 47 4.83 12.12 -2.95
C ARG A 47 5.11 10.86 -2.16
N ASP A 48 4.14 9.97 -2.07
CA ASP A 48 4.14 8.91 -1.09
C ASP A 48 4.47 7.56 -1.70
N GLN A 49 4.80 6.61 -0.85
CA GLN A 49 5.15 5.26 -1.30
C GLN A 49 4.34 4.23 -0.52
N VAL A 50 4.07 3.10 -1.16
CA VAL A 50 3.54 1.92 -0.49
C VAL A 50 4.35 0.71 -0.93
N ILE A 51 4.81 -0.05 0.04
CA ILE A 51 5.62 -1.24 -0.21
C ILE A 51 4.86 -2.44 0.35
N PHE A 52 4.63 -3.42 -0.51
CA PHE A 52 4.01 -4.69 -0.11
C PHE A 52 5.12 -5.72 0.04
N THR A 53 5.27 -6.25 1.24
CA THR A 53 6.26 -7.29 1.49
C THR A 53 5.58 -8.65 1.59
N THR A 54 6.35 -9.66 1.95
CA THR A 54 5.80 -11.00 2.23
C THR A 54 5.02 -11.05 3.54
N HIS A 55 5.12 -10.00 4.39
CA HIS A 55 4.52 -10.01 5.73
C HIS A 55 3.60 -8.83 6.03
N ARG A 56 3.76 -7.72 5.34
CA ARG A 56 3.08 -6.47 5.73
C ARG A 56 3.01 -5.47 4.59
N ILE A 57 2.19 -4.45 4.81
CA ILE A 57 2.16 -3.26 3.98
C ILE A 57 2.92 -2.16 4.73
N ILE A 58 3.83 -1.49 4.05
CA ILE A 58 4.55 -0.35 4.59
C ILE A 58 4.11 0.88 3.80
N MET A 59 3.49 1.83 4.48
CA MET A 59 3.02 3.07 3.86
C MET A 59 3.92 4.21 4.31
N VAL A 60 4.46 4.95 3.37
CA VAL A 60 5.40 6.04 3.66
C VAL A 60 4.78 7.36 3.23
N ASP A 61 4.53 8.22 4.23
CA ASP A 61 4.01 9.56 4.04
C ASP A 61 5.19 10.54 4.03
N MET A 62 5.49 11.10 2.87
CA MET A 62 6.56 12.09 2.74
C MET A 62 6.02 13.46 3.13
N GLN A 63 6.54 14.03 4.19
CA GLN A 63 6.03 15.28 4.76
C GLN A 63 6.98 16.44 4.51
N GLY A 64 6.42 17.64 4.52
CA GLY A 64 7.18 18.86 4.35
C GLY A 64 7.53 19.16 2.90
N VAL A 65 8.10 20.32 2.66
CA VAL A 65 8.44 20.76 1.32
C VAL A 65 9.55 19.92 0.72
N THR A 66 10.52 19.54 1.53
CA THR A 66 11.69 18.77 1.08
C THR A 66 11.47 17.26 1.14
N GLY A 67 10.39 16.80 1.81
CA GLY A 67 10.16 15.38 1.98
C GLY A 67 11.15 14.70 2.93
N THR A 68 11.89 15.47 3.73
CA THR A 68 12.87 14.90 4.65
C THR A 68 12.22 14.28 5.87
N ARG A 69 11.04 14.75 6.26
CA ARG A 69 10.28 14.16 7.34
C ARG A 69 9.38 13.09 6.76
N GLN A 70 9.40 11.91 7.36
CA GLN A 70 8.59 10.79 6.90
C GLN A 70 7.79 10.22 8.05
N GLN A 71 6.56 9.82 7.74
CA GLN A 71 5.74 9.06 8.67
C GLN A 71 5.50 7.69 8.03
N ILE A 72 5.80 6.63 8.79
CA ILE A 72 5.72 5.27 8.24
C ILE A 72 4.71 4.48 9.04
N PHE A 73 3.77 3.86 8.34
CA PHE A 73 2.77 2.99 8.92
C PHE A 73 3.01 1.56 8.47
N VAL A 74 2.93 0.64 9.39
CA VAL A 74 3.11 -0.79 9.13
C VAL A 74 1.79 -1.50 9.40
N LEU A 75 1.27 -2.19 8.40
CA LEU A 75 0.01 -2.91 8.47
C LEU A 75 0.31 -4.40 8.26
N PRO A 76 0.39 -5.20 9.34
CA PRO A 76 0.75 -6.61 9.21
C PRO A 76 -0.37 -7.42 8.58
N TYR A 77 -0.04 -8.31 7.66
CA TYR A 77 -1.05 -9.14 7.00
C TYR A 77 -1.78 -10.05 7.96
N ARG A 78 -1.14 -10.49 9.03
CA ARG A 78 -1.81 -11.39 9.97
C ARG A 78 -3.01 -10.74 10.68
N LYS A 79 -3.16 -9.43 10.57
CA LYS A 79 -4.32 -8.72 11.11
C LYS A 79 -5.40 -8.48 10.05
N VAL A 80 -5.21 -9.00 8.85
CA VAL A 80 -6.18 -8.88 7.76
C VAL A 80 -7.26 -9.92 7.94
N LEU A 81 -8.52 -9.49 7.82
CA LEU A 81 -9.67 -10.39 7.80
C LEU A 81 -9.97 -10.88 6.39
N HIS A 82 -10.00 -9.96 5.45
CA HIS A 82 -10.27 -10.28 4.05
C HIS A 82 -9.75 -9.15 3.17
N PHE A 83 -9.67 -9.43 1.88
CA PHE A 83 -9.25 -8.43 0.91
C PHE A 83 -9.97 -8.70 -0.41
N GLY A 84 -9.98 -7.70 -1.28
CA GLY A 84 -10.56 -7.81 -2.60
C GLY A 84 -9.71 -7.13 -3.64
N ILE A 85 -9.77 -7.63 -4.85
CA ILE A 85 -9.11 -7.03 -6.01
C ILE A 85 -10.16 -6.75 -7.05
N GLN A 86 -10.14 -5.52 -7.57
CA GLN A 86 -10.89 -5.16 -8.75
C GLN A 86 -9.90 -4.99 -9.88
N THR A 87 -10.04 -5.81 -10.91
CA THR A 87 -9.14 -5.75 -12.06
C THR A 87 -9.59 -4.66 -13.03
N ALA A 88 -8.66 -4.21 -13.87
CA ALA A 88 -8.99 -3.26 -14.93
C ALA A 88 -9.97 -3.89 -15.92
N GLY A 89 -10.98 -3.10 -16.33
CA GLY A 89 -11.96 -3.58 -17.28
C GLY A 89 -11.41 -3.60 -18.70
N PHE A 90 -11.83 -4.58 -19.47
CA PHE A 90 -11.47 -4.66 -20.88
C PHE A 90 -12.04 -3.44 -21.61
N GLY A 91 -11.19 -2.76 -22.36
CA GLY A 91 -11.61 -1.58 -23.10
C GLY A 91 -11.67 -0.29 -22.31
N ASP A 92 -11.34 -0.32 -21.02
CA ASP A 92 -11.28 0.91 -20.23
C ASP A 92 -10.18 1.83 -20.79
N PRO A 93 -10.49 3.13 -20.94
CA PRO A 93 -9.46 4.07 -21.41
C PRO A 93 -8.29 4.17 -20.44
N VAL A 94 -8.57 4.03 -19.14
CA VAL A 94 -7.55 4.02 -18.11
C VAL A 94 -7.54 2.62 -17.52
N GLN A 95 -6.41 1.93 -17.62
CA GLN A 95 -6.26 0.59 -17.05
C GLN A 95 -6.06 0.74 -15.55
N ALA A 96 -7.16 0.79 -14.81
CA ALA A 96 -7.14 1.02 -13.36
C ALA A 96 -7.55 -0.25 -12.64
N SER A 97 -6.81 -0.59 -11.60
CA SER A 97 -7.15 -1.70 -10.71
C SER A 97 -7.14 -1.22 -9.27
N GLN A 98 -7.75 -1.99 -8.39
CA GLN A 98 -7.88 -1.58 -6.99
C GLN A 98 -7.71 -2.78 -6.07
N LEU A 99 -7.00 -2.54 -4.97
CA LEU A 99 -6.87 -3.50 -3.89
C LEU A 99 -7.49 -2.90 -2.63
N THR A 100 -8.38 -3.64 -1.98
CA THR A 100 -8.97 -3.23 -0.71
C THR A 100 -8.63 -4.28 0.33
N VAL A 101 -8.07 -3.85 1.46
CA VAL A 101 -7.65 -4.75 2.53
C VAL A 101 -8.37 -4.35 3.81
N CYS A 102 -9.10 -5.29 4.41
CA CYS A 102 -9.87 -5.05 5.63
C CYS A 102 -9.19 -5.71 6.82
N PHE A 103 -8.94 -4.93 7.85
CA PHE A 103 -8.22 -5.36 9.04
C PHE A 103 -9.17 -5.67 10.21
N ALA A 104 -8.64 -6.36 11.21
CA ALA A 104 -9.44 -6.85 12.34
C ALA A 104 -10.09 -5.74 13.16
N ASP A 105 -9.51 -4.53 13.14
CA ASP A 105 -10.05 -3.37 13.85
C ASP A 105 -11.04 -2.56 13.02
N ALA A 106 -11.55 -3.15 11.95
CA ALA A 106 -12.45 -2.50 10.99
C ALA A 106 -11.77 -1.44 10.13
N HIS A 107 -10.47 -1.27 10.22
CA HIS A 107 -9.72 -0.37 9.35
C HIS A 107 -9.69 -0.96 7.95
N GLU A 108 -9.94 -0.12 6.97
CA GLU A 108 -9.92 -0.53 5.56
C GLU A 108 -8.88 0.29 4.82
N ALA A 109 -7.95 -0.39 4.19
CA ALA A 109 -6.91 0.26 3.37
C ALA A 109 -7.23 0.05 1.90
N LYS A 110 -7.26 1.13 1.14
CA LYS A 110 -7.61 1.10 -0.29
C LYS A 110 -6.47 1.63 -1.13
N PHE A 111 -6.16 0.90 -2.18
CA PHE A 111 -5.06 1.25 -3.09
C PHE A 111 -5.56 1.17 -4.52
N GLY A 112 -5.47 2.30 -5.23
CA GLY A 112 -5.84 2.38 -6.64
C GLY A 112 -4.59 2.51 -7.49
N PHE A 113 -4.50 1.70 -8.55
CA PHE A 113 -3.31 1.60 -9.40
C PHE A 113 -3.65 2.00 -10.83
N ILE A 114 -2.71 2.67 -11.50
CA ILE A 114 -2.80 3.00 -12.91
C ILE A 114 -1.93 2.03 -13.69
N GLY A 115 -2.40 1.63 -14.84
CA GLY A 115 -1.68 0.70 -15.68
C GLY A 115 -1.86 -0.73 -15.25
N GLN A 116 -1.20 -1.64 -15.96
CA GLN A 116 -1.27 -3.05 -15.64
C GLN A 116 -0.27 -3.34 -14.54
N GLN A 117 -0.80 -3.60 -13.35
CA GLN A 117 0.03 -3.93 -12.19
C GLN A 117 -0.22 -5.37 -11.79
N GLU A 118 0.83 -6.03 -11.35
CA GLU A 118 0.74 -7.43 -10.94
C GLU A 118 0.31 -7.50 -9.47
N LEU A 119 -1.00 -7.49 -9.25
CA LEU A 119 -1.55 -7.51 -7.90
C LEU A 119 -1.70 -8.91 -7.31
N PHE A 120 -1.66 -9.94 -8.16
CA PHE A 120 -1.86 -11.30 -7.65
C PHE A 120 -0.70 -11.79 -6.78
N ALA A 121 0.51 -11.30 -7.04
CA ALA A 121 1.64 -11.61 -6.17
C ALA A 121 1.42 -11.05 -4.77
N VAL A 122 0.89 -9.83 -4.68
CA VAL A 122 0.53 -9.21 -3.40
C VAL A 122 -0.60 -10.01 -2.73
N ALA A 123 -1.62 -10.37 -3.50
CA ALA A 123 -2.73 -11.16 -2.98
C ALA A 123 -2.25 -12.50 -2.41
N ASN A 124 -1.33 -13.15 -3.11
CA ASN A 124 -0.79 -14.42 -2.64
C ASN A 124 0.02 -14.24 -1.35
N ALA A 125 0.76 -13.16 -1.24
CA ALA A 125 1.50 -12.87 -0.01
C ALA A 125 0.55 -12.68 1.17
N ILE A 126 -0.55 -11.95 0.97
CA ILE A 126 -1.56 -11.78 2.01
C ILE A 126 -2.19 -13.13 2.36
N SER A 127 -2.57 -13.89 1.35
CA SER A 127 -3.25 -15.18 1.56
C SER A 127 -2.39 -16.16 2.37
N ARG A 128 -1.09 -16.16 2.14
CA ARG A 128 -0.18 -17.03 2.90
C ARG A 128 -0.19 -16.74 4.37
N CYS A 129 -0.53 -15.52 4.75
CA CYS A 129 -0.54 -15.10 6.15
C CYS A 129 -1.88 -15.34 6.84
N ILE A 130 -2.99 -15.40 6.07
CA ILE A 130 -4.32 -15.46 6.66
C ILE A 130 -5.08 -16.75 6.39
N LEU A 131 -4.62 -17.57 5.45
CA LEU A 131 -5.31 -18.85 5.12
C LEU A 131 -4.58 -20.07 5.65
#